data_f1cf4c9f19c985c8856176ca097fbac5
#
_entry.id   f1cf4c9f19c985c8856176ca097fbac5
#
_cell.length_a   1.000
_cell.length_b   1.000
_cell.length_c   1.000
_cell.angle_alpha   90.00
_cell.angle_beta   90.00
_cell.angle_gamma   90.00
#
_symmetry.space_group_name_H-M   'P 1'
#
loop_
_entity.id
_entity.type
_entity.pdbx_description
1 polymer ?
#
loop_
_entity_poly.entity_id
_entity_poly.type
_entity_poly.pdbx_seq_one_letter_code
_entity_poly.pdbx_strand_id
1 'polypeptide(L)'
;MVGRKPLETLVYSGALDSFGLKRSQYFLPGRSGDLFIDELVRYSTLFRNDMMDSSSSLFGDVEELKPVRPEPPMMPESLDDTLEILQKEKEYVGMYLSAHPLDRYRFEIEKFAVPLTKLDEIVDECGRAGKSMKVNVAGIVTDVKNMTTKSGSPGAKAAIEDFSGNYEFALFGKDYQSFYPMLKPHEQVFIEGEVGPRYRLSPEEAASGKKAPFVFRMRSVSLLGLVGESLIKSVEFTLDTSLLNAGFRKDLISMLKEYKGNTRLEIRLLDKSSGYKINFFSKKFSVRACQDLFDEAERLGMRVDVIDK
;
A
#
# COMPACT_ATOMS: atom_id res chain seq x y z
N MET A 1 -15.90 -22.55 -24.17
CA MET A 1 -16.73 -22.06 -23.06
C MET A 1 -15.82 -21.49 -22.00
N VAL A 2 -16.06 -20.25 -21.57
CA VAL A 2 -15.30 -19.65 -20.48
C VAL A 2 -15.93 -20.12 -19.17
N GLY A 3 -15.17 -20.86 -18.36
CA GLY A 3 -15.62 -21.29 -17.03
C GLY A 3 -15.51 -20.17 -16.00
N ARG A 4 -15.95 -20.44 -14.76
CA ARG A 4 -15.92 -19.47 -13.66
C ARG A 4 -14.51 -18.92 -13.38
N LYS A 5 -13.50 -19.80 -13.18
CA LYS A 5 -12.12 -19.36 -12.85
C LYS A 5 -11.49 -18.43 -13.90
N PRO A 6 -11.50 -18.72 -15.21
CA PRO A 6 -11.03 -17.77 -16.22
C PRO A 6 -11.79 -16.44 -16.20
N LEU A 7 -13.10 -16.46 -15.93
CA LEU A 7 -13.90 -15.24 -15.84
C LEU A 7 -13.51 -14.40 -14.61
N GLU A 8 -13.29 -15.03 -13.45
CA GLU A 8 -12.75 -14.38 -12.24
C GLU A 8 -11.41 -13.69 -12.52
N THR A 9 -10.49 -14.38 -13.23
CA THR A 9 -9.21 -13.79 -13.62
C THR A 9 -9.39 -12.58 -14.51
N LEU A 10 -10.31 -12.62 -15.47
CA LEU A 10 -10.62 -11.49 -16.35
C LEU A 10 -11.24 -10.30 -15.58
N VAL A 11 -12.11 -10.57 -14.61
CA VAL A 11 -12.67 -9.54 -13.74
C VAL A 11 -11.56 -8.88 -12.92
N TYR A 12 -10.77 -9.65 -12.19
CA TYR A 12 -9.73 -9.09 -11.31
C TYR A 12 -8.57 -8.45 -12.08
N SER A 13 -8.29 -8.89 -13.31
CA SER A 13 -7.30 -8.22 -14.17
C SER A 13 -7.78 -6.90 -14.78
N GLY A 14 -9.05 -6.51 -14.57
CA GLY A 14 -9.61 -5.31 -15.17
C GLY A 14 -10.03 -5.43 -16.63
N ALA A 15 -9.92 -6.62 -17.22
CA ALA A 15 -10.29 -6.84 -18.62
C ALA A 15 -11.77 -6.56 -18.92
N LEU A 16 -12.62 -6.54 -17.89
CA LEU A 16 -14.06 -6.29 -18.00
C LEU A 16 -14.46 -4.87 -17.51
N ASP A 17 -13.52 -4.01 -17.13
CA ASP A 17 -13.82 -2.65 -16.63
C ASP A 17 -14.53 -1.78 -17.68
N SER A 18 -14.33 -2.07 -18.98
CA SER A 18 -15.01 -1.38 -20.09
C SER A 18 -16.55 -1.57 -20.09
N PHE A 19 -17.07 -2.56 -19.38
CA PHE A 19 -18.53 -2.74 -19.21
C PHE A 19 -19.15 -1.79 -18.18
N GLY A 20 -18.35 -0.95 -17.51
CA GLY A 20 -18.82 0.06 -16.56
C GLY A 20 -19.28 -0.51 -15.20
N LEU A 21 -18.96 -1.77 -14.91
CA LEU A 21 -19.23 -2.40 -13.64
C LEU A 21 -17.98 -2.38 -12.75
N LYS A 22 -18.17 -2.16 -11.46
CA LYS A 22 -17.11 -2.37 -10.49
C LYS A 22 -16.79 -3.87 -10.38
N ARG A 23 -15.53 -4.23 -10.20
CA ARG A 23 -15.09 -5.62 -10.18
C ARG A 23 -15.74 -6.45 -9.07
N SER A 24 -15.95 -5.84 -7.90
CA SER A 24 -16.68 -6.47 -6.79
C SER A 24 -18.15 -6.81 -7.13
N GLN A 25 -18.81 -6.06 -8.03
CA GLN A 25 -20.21 -6.34 -8.42
C GLN A 25 -20.39 -7.75 -9.02
N TYR A 26 -19.36 -8.27 -9.69
CA TYR A 26 -19.42 -9.63 -10.25
C TYR A 26 -19.53 -10.71 -9.16
N PHE A 27 -19.14 -10.40 -7.94
CA PHE A 27 -19.13 -11.31 -6.78
C PHE A 27 -20.25 -11.03 -5.76
N LEU A 28 -21.15 -10.09 -6.07
CA LEU A 28 -22.35 -9.85 -5.27
C LEU A 28 -23.48 -10.81 -5.69
N PRO A 29 -24.43 -11.12 -4.77
CA PRO A 29 -25.60 -11.89 -5.11
C PRO A 29 -26.45 -11.20 -6.19
N GLY A 30 -26.76 -11.93 -7.26
CA GLY A 30 -27.69 -11.50 -8.30
C GLY A 30 -29.15 -11.74 -7.90
N ARG A 31 -30.06 -11.63 -8.85
CA ARG A 31 -31.51 -11.79 -8.61
C ARG A 31 -31.92 -13.19 -8.18
N SER A 32 -31.19 -14.23 -8.60
CA SER A 32 -31.46 -15.62 -8.20
C SER A 32 -30.96 -15.94 -6.79
N GLY A 33 -30.15 -15.08 -6.18
CA GLY A 33 -29.42 -15.32 -4.92
C GLY A 33 -28.07 -15.98 -5.11
N ASP A 34 -27.73 -16.45 -6.31
CA ASP A 34 -26.37 -16.87 -6.67
C ASP A 34 -25.49 -15.65 -6.93
N LEU A 35 -24.17 -15.82 -6.97
CA LEU A 35 -23.27 -14.73 -7.37
C LEU A 35 -23.52 -14.33 -8.84
N PHE A 36 -23.46 -13.04 -9.12
CA PHE A 36 -23.70 -12.52 -10.46
C PHE A 36 -22.79 -13.15 -11.52
N ILE A 37 -21.54 -13.44 -11.18
CA ILE A 37 -20.59 -14.15 -12.05
C ILE A 37 -21.10 -15.57 -12.41
N ASP A 38 -21.74 -16.27 -11.47
CA ASP A 38 -22.30 -17.61 -11.71
C ASP A 38 -23.55 -17.54 -12.58
N GLU A 39 -24.38 -16.51 -12.39
CA GLU A 39 -25.52 -16.23 -13.27
C GLU A 39 -25.07 -15.97 -14.71
N LEU A 40 -23.98 -15.19 -14.91
CA LEU A 40 -23.40 -14.92 -16.23
C LEU A 40 -22.89 -16.21 -16.92
N VAL A 41 -22.18 -17.07 -16.18
CA VAL A 41 -21.69 -18.36 -16.70
C VAL A 41 -22.87 -19.26 -17.12
N ARG A 42 -23.91 -19.34 -16.27
CA ARG A 42 -25.13 -20.11 -16.57
C ARG A 42 -25.84 -19.56 -17.80
N TYR A 43 -26.04 -18.24 -17.84
CA TYR A 43 -26.65 -17.57 -18.98
C TYR A 43 -25.91 -17.84 -20.29
N SER A 44 -24.59 -17.71 -20.28
CA SER A 44 -23.75 -17.95 -21.47
C SER A 44 -23.87 -19.39 -21.99
N THR A 45 -24.07 -20.35 -21.10
CA THR A 45 -24.29 -21.76 -21.44
C THR A 45 -25.65 -21.99 -22.08
N LEU A 46 -26.69 -21.46 -21.45
CA LEU A 46 -28.07 -21.57 -21.95
C LEU A 46 -28.22 -20.86 -23.27
N PHE A 47 -27.73 -19.64 -23.41
CA PHE A 47 -27.79 -18.85 -24.63
C PHE A 47 -27.09 -19.58 -25.81
N ARG A 48 -25.95 -20.21 -25.58
CA ARG A 48 -25.26 -20.95 -26.62
C ARG A 48 -26.01 -22.21 -27.04
N ASN A 49 -26.57 -22.93 -26.05
CA ASN A 49 -27.40 -24.12 -26.37
C ASN A 49 -28.61 -23.75 -27.16
N ASP A 50 -29.29 -22.66 -26.79
CA ASP A 50 -30.43 -22.11 -27.51
C ASP A 50 -30.07 -21.75 -29.00
N MET A 51 -28.90 -21.11 -29.20
CA MET A 51 -28.40 -20.83 -30.56
C MET A 51 -28.06 -22.09 -31.36
N MET A 52 -27.63 -23.16 -30.73
CA MET A 52 -27.36 -24.43 -31.40
C MET A 52 -28.66 -25.20 -31.73
N ASP A 53 -29.62 -25.16 -30.82
CA ASP A 53 -30.89 -25.86 -30.93
C ASP A 53 -31.85 -25.11 -31.86
N SER A 54 -31.80 -23.76 -31.93
CA SER A 54 -32.64 -22.93 -32.81
C SER A 54 -32.37 -23.17 -34.30
N SER A 55 -31.18 -23.68 -34.66
CA SER A 55 -30.87 -24.10 -36.05
C SER A 55 -31.56 -25.40 -36.48
N SER A 56 -32.13 -26.17 -35.52
CA SER A 56 -32.77 -27.47 -35.75
C SER A 56 -34.19 -27.59 -35.17
N SER A 57 -34.72 -26.56 -34.50
CA SER A 57 -36.02 -26.59 -33.81
C SER A 57 -37.08 -25.84 -34.54
N LEU A 58 -38.26 -26.44 -34.64
CA LEU A 58 -39.48 -25.83 -35.17
C LEU A 58 -40.05 -24.68 -34.34
N PHE A 59 -39.56 -24.49 -33.09
CA PHE A 59 -40.02 -23.51 -32.11
C PHE A 59 -38.93 -22.49 -31.73
N GLY A 60 -37.85 -22.38 -32.52
CA GLY A 60 -36.67 -21.58 -32.21
C GLY A 60 -36.85 -20.05 -32.10
N ASP A 61 -38.02 -19.52 -32.49
CA ASP A 61 -38.31 -18.08 -32.51
C ASP A 61 -39.29 -17.61 -31.43
N VAL A 62 -39.64 -18.44 -30.45
CA VAL A 62 -40.55 -18.05 -29.37
C VAL A 62 -39.75 -17.22 -28.32
N GLU A 63 -39.94 -15.92 -28.25
CA GLU A 63 -39.25 -14.99 -27.35
C GLU A 63 -39.39 -15.36 -25.86
N GLU A 64 -40.51 -15.99 -25.47
CA GLU A 64 -40.78 -16.43 -24.10
C GLU A 64 -39.88 -17.58 -23.62
N LEU A 65 -39.17 -18.28 -24.50
CA LEU A 65 -38.25 -19.39 -24.19
C LEU A 65 -36.79 -18.97 -24.19
N LYS A 66 -36.47 -17.72 -24.55
CA LYS A 66 -35.08 -17.23 -24.56
C LYS A 66 -34.56 -17.04 -23.16
N PRO A 67 -33.29 -17.40 -22.91
CA PRO A 67 -32.66 -17.16 -21.60
C PRO A 67 -32.70 -15.68 -21.21
N VAL A 68 -33.20 -15.38 -20.02
CA VAL A 68 -33.25 -14.00 -19.50
C VAL A 68 -31.83 -13.55 -19.13
N ARG A 69 -31.42 -12.39 -19.67
CA ARG A 69 -30.10 -11.80 -19.40
C ARG A 69 -30.01 -11.39 -17.92
N PRO A 70 -28.96 -11.83 -17.19
CA PRO A 70 -28.72 -11.39 -15.82
C PRO A 70 -28.48 -9.87 -15.75
N GLU A 71 -29.06 -9.23 -14.73
CA GLU A 71 -28.81 -7.82 -14.44
C GLU A 71 -27.79 -7.69 -13.32
N PRO A 72 -26.84 -6.72 -13.45
CA PRO A 72 -25.82 -6.53 -12.42
C PRO A 72 -26.46 -6.08 -11.09
N PRO A 73 -26.01 -6.60 -9.96
CA PRO A 73 -26.49 -6.18 -8.65
C PRO A 73 -26.08 -4.73 -8.35
N MET A 74 -26.85 -4.05 -7.49
CA MET A 74 -26.51 -2.70 -7.04
C MET A 74 -25.32 -2.75 -6.07
N MET A 75 -24.37 -1.81 -6.23
CA MET A 75 -23.27 -1.66 -5.29
C MET A 75 -23.74 -0.98 -4.01
N PRO A 76 -23.41 -1.51 -2.81
CA PRO A 76 -23.57 -0.79 -1.57
C PRO A 76 -22.66 0.46 -1.54
N GLU A 77 -23.20 1.61 -1.15
CA GLU A 77 -22.44 2.89 -1.09
C GLU A 77 -21.26 2.84 -0.09
N SER A 78 -21.34 1.97 0.92
CA SER A 78 -20.34 1.85 1.98
C SER A 78 -19.22 0.83 1.70
N LEU A 79 -19.23 0.18 0.53
CA LEU A 79 -18.23 -0.86 0.22
C LEU A 79 -16.95 -0.22 -0.31
N ASP A 80 -15.92 -0.14 0.54
CA ASP A 80 -14.53 0.11 0.12
C ASP A 80 -13.81 -1.23 -0.01
N ASP A 81 -13.72 -1.71 -1.23
CA ASP A 81 -13.11 -2.98 -1.60
C ASP A 81 -11.73 -2.82 -2.27
N THR A 82 -11.19 -1.60 -2.27
CA THR A 82 -9.97 -1.25 -3.01
C THR A 82 -8.80 -2.17 -2.64
N LEU A 83 -8.52 -2.36 -1.35
CA LEU A 83 -7.43 -3.24 -0.91
C LEU A 83 -7.68 -4.71 -1.26
N GLU A 84 -8.93 -5.18 -1.14
CA GLU A 84 -9.29 -6.55 -1.50
C GLU A 84 -9.10 -6.79 -3.00
N ILE A 85 -9.53 -5.85 -3.84
CA ILE A 85 -9.32 -5.92 -5.30
C ILE A 85 -7.83 -5.97 -5.65
N LEU A 86 -6.99 -5.13 -5.04
CA LEU A 86 -5.54 -5.15 -5.26
C LEU A 86 -4.90 -6.48 -4.83
N GLN A 87 -5.35 -7.05 -3.70
CA GLN A 87 -4.91 -8.39 -3.29
C GLN A 87 -5.30 -9.46 -4.30
N LYS A 88 -6.52 -9.39 -4.83
CA LYS A 88 -6.99 -10.30 -5.89
C LYS A 88 -6.23 -10.12 -7.20
N GLU A 89 -5.93 -8.90 -7.61
CA GLU A 89 -5.04 -8.67 -8.76
C GLU A 89 -3.71 -9.42 -8.57
N LYS A 90 -3.07 -9.25 -7.41
CA LYS A 90 -1.81 -9.92 -7.09
C LYS A 90 -1.94 -11.45 -7.09
N GLU A 91 -3.04 -11.97 -6.52
CA GLU A 91 -3.30 -13.42 -6.46
C GLU A 91 -3.50 -14.03 -7.84
N TYR A 92 -4.32 -13.39 -8.71
CA TYR A 92 -4.74 -13.95 -9.99
C TYR A 92 -3.80 -13.59 -11.15
N VAL A 93 -3.15 -12.44 -11.10
CA VAL A 93 -2.29 -11.93 -12.19
C VAL A 93 -0.80 -11.99 -11.84
N GLY A 94 -0.48 -12.04 -10.54
CA GLY A 94 0.89 -12.07 -10.03
C GLY A 94 1.48 -10.69 -9.76
N MET A 95 0.77 -9.60 -10.09
CA MET A 95 1.20 -8.22 -9.87
C MET A 95 0.00 -7.31 -9.61
N TYR A 96 0.24 -6.15 -9.03
CA TYR A 96 -0.75 -5.08 -8.92
C TYR A 96 -0.86 -4.35 -10.26
N LEU A 97 -2.07 -4.15 -10.78
CA LEU A 97 -2.33 -3.51 -12.07
C LEU A 97 -2.94 -2.12 -11.92
N SER A 98 -3.90 -1.97 -11.01
CA SER A 98 -4.69 -0.73 -10.87
C SER A 98 -3.98 0.32 -10.04
N ALA A 99 -3.38 -0.08 -8.91
CA ALA A 99 -2.63 0.76 -7.99
C ALA A 99 -1.75 -0.12 -7.10
N HIS A 100 -0.76 0.47 -6.44
CA HIS A 100 0.03 -0.26 -5.45
C HIS A 100 -0.54 0.00 -4.03
N PRO A 101 -0.67 -1.02 -3.15
CA PRO A 101 -1.20 -0.80 -1.79
C PRO A 101 -0.40 0.22 -0.96
N LEU A 102 0.85 0.47 -1.33
CA LEU A 102 1.74 1.43 -0.67
C LEU A 102 1.68 2.84 -1.29
N ASP A 103 0.92 3.09 -2.37
CA ASP A 103 0.91 4.40 -3.05
C ASP A 103 0.53 5.54 -2.11
N ARG A 104 -0.43 5.30 -1.19
CA ARG A 104 -0.85 6.25 -0.16
C ARG A 104 0.26 6.65 0.83
N TYR A 105 1.34 5.87 0.91
CA TYR A 105 2.48 6.07 1.81
C TYR A 105 3.79 6.29 1.06
N ARG A 106 3.70 6.63 -0.23
CA ARG A 106 4.87 6.84 -1.10
C ARG A 106 5.84 7.85 -0.49
N PHE A 107 5.31 8.95 0.01
CA PHE A 107 6.10 10.01 0.64
C PHE A 107 6.89 9.48 1.86
N GLU A 108 6.22 8.79 2.79
CA GLU A 108 6.86 8.26 3.99
C GLU A 108 7.93 7.23 3.65
N ILE A 109 7.66 6.37 2.66
CA ILE A 109 8.60 5.35 2.21
C ILE A 109 9.81 5.99 1.57
N GLU A 110 9.63 6.90 0.61
CA GLU A 110 10.73 7.54 -0.12
C GLU A 110 11.59 8.42 0.79
N LYS A 111 10.98 9.05 1.80
CA LYS A 111 11.68 9.96 2.72
C LYS A 111 12.39 9.23 3.86
N PHE A 112 11.76 8.22 4.47
CA PHE A 112 12.22 7.65 5.73
C PHE A 112 12.73 6.22 5.64
N ALA A 113 12.57 5.53 4.52
CA ALA A 113 12.99 4.15 4.34
C ALA A 113 13.97 4.00 3.17
N VAL A 114 14.82 3.00 3.23
CA VAL A 114 15.64 2.57 2.10
C VAL A 114 14.92 1.49 1.30
N PRO A 115 15.11 1.41 -0.02
CA PRO A 115 14.56 0.33 -0.83
C PRO A 115 15.02 -1.04 -0.33
N LEU A 116 14.10 -1.99 -0.22
CA LEU A 116 14.39 -3.35 0.27
C LEU A 116 15.46 -4.05 -0.56
N THR A 117 15.50 -3.80 -1.87
CA THR A 117 16.52 -4.36 -2.78
C THR A 117 17.94 -3.88 -2.49
N LYS A 118 18.10 -2.74 -1.79
CA LYS A 118 19.41 -2.21 -1.41
C LYS A 118 19.90 -2.67 -0.04
N LEU A 119 19.07 -3.39 0.71
CA LEU A 119 19.39 -3.74 2.09
C LEU A 119 20.65 -4.61 2.21
N ASP A 120 20.81 -5.60 1.34
CA ASP A 120 21.98 -6.47 1.34
C ASP A 120 23.25 -5.70 0.95
N GLU A 121 23.16 -4.77 -0.02
CA GLU A 121 24.27 -3.89 -0.41
C GLU A 121 24.73 -3.02 0.78
N ILE A 122 23.77 -2.44 1.53
CA ILE A 122 24.06 -1.65 2.73
C ILE A 122 24.73 -2.52 3.82
N VAL A 123 24.24 -3.76 4.00
CA VAL A 123 24.83 -4.71 4.94
C VAL A 123 26.30 -5.00 4.59
N ASP A 124 26.58 -5.22 3.30
CA ASP A 124 27.93 -5.49 2.81
C ASP A 124 28.85 -4.27 2.93
N GLU A 125 28.33 -3.06 2.64
CA GLU A 125 29.08 -1.81 2.81
C GLU A 125 29.44 -1.54 4.27
N CYS A 126 28.48 -1.71 5.18
CA CYS A 126 28.71 -1.59 6.62
C CYS A 126 29.73 -2.62 7.10
N GLY A 127 29.65 -3.86 6.58
CA GLY A 127 30.59 -4.93 6.90
C GLY A 127 32.02 -4.63 6.44
N ARG A 128 32.19 -4.07 5.24
CA ARG A 128 33.49 -3.60 4.70
C ARG A 128 34.04 -2.43 5.51
N ALA A 129 33.18 -1.46 5.83
CA ALA A 129 33.56 -0.27 6.60
C ALA A 129 33.77 -0.55 8.10
N GLY A 130 33.26 -1.65 8.62
CA GLY A 130 33.27 -1.98 10.05
C GLY A 130 32.44 -1.02 10.91
N LYS A 131 31.46 -0.32 10.33
CA LYS A 131 30.63 0.68 11.03
C LYS A 131 29.16 0.28 10.98
N SER A 132 28.50 0.33 12.14
CA SER A 132 27.05 0.15 12.22
C SER A 132 26.31 1.38 11.73
N MET A 133 25.13 1.17 11.12
CA MET A 133 24.27 2.22 10.59
C MET A 133 22.82 1.94 10.95
N LYS A 134 22.07 2.97 11.33
CA LYS A 134 20.61 2.88 11.44
C LYS A 134 20.02 2.88 10.04
N VAL A 135 19.12 1.95 9.81
CA VAL A 135 18.48 1.76 8.51
C VAL A 135 17.01 1.45 8.75
N ASN A 136 16.14 2.19 8.10
CA ASN A 136 14.72 1.93 8.15
C ASN A 136 14.27 1.33 6.83
N VAL A 137 13.32 0.41 6.89
CA VAL A 137 12.67 -0.20 5.73
C VAL A 137 11.16 -0.15 5.92
N ALA A 138 10.42 -0.14 4.82
CA ALA A 138 8.98 -0.12 4.86
C ALA A 138 8.41 -1.00 3.74
N GLY A 139 7.21 -1.50 3.93
CA GLY A 139 6.57 -2.33 2.91
C GLY A 139 5.28 -2.98 3.39
N ILE A 140 4.71 -3.79 2.54
CA ILE A 140 3.57 -4.65 2.86
C ILE A 140 4.06 -6.05 3.21
N VAL A 141 3.54 -6.62 4.29
CA VAL A 141 3.81 -8.02 4.64
C VAL A 141 3.05 -8.92 3.68
N THR A 142 3.77 -9.66 2.83
CA THR A 142 3.15 -10.55 1.84
C THR A 142 2.91 -11.95 2.38
N ASP A 143 3.81 -12.46 3.22
CA ASP A 143 3.71 -13.81 3.78
C ASP A 143 4.42 -13.90 5.12
N VAL A 144 3.93 -14.77 6.00
CA VAL A 144 4.58 -15.06 7.29
C VAL A 144 4.52 -16.55 7.54
N LYS A 145 5.68 -17.21 7.46
CA LYS A 145 5.83 -18.66 7.67
C LYS A 145 6.44 -18.96 9.03
N ASN A 146 5.73 -19.69 9.84
CA ASN A 146 6.28 -20.26 11.07
C ASN A 146 7.31 -21.33 10.76
N MET A 147 8.38 -21.37 11.52
CA MET A 147 9.44 -22.35 11.40
C MET A 147 9.94 -22.77 12.78
N THR A 148 10.53 -23.93 12.84
CA THR A 148 11.22 -24.42 14.03
C THR A 148 12.71 -24.49 13.76
N THR A 149 13.52 -23.94 14.65
CA THR A 149 14.97 -24.03 14.55
C THR A 149 15.47 -25.47 14.78
N LYS A 150 16.71 -25.75 14.40
CA LYS A 150 17.34 -27.06 14.66
C LYS A 150 17.38 -27.41 16.16
N SER A 151 17.34 -26.41 17.05
CA SER A 151 17.27 -26.57 18.51
C SER A 151 15.85 -26.71 19.06
N GLY A 152 14.82 -26.79 18.21
CA GLY A 152 13.42 -26.92 18.63
C GLY A 152 12.76 -25.59 19.02
N SER A 153 13.45 -24.46 18.96
CA SER A 153 12.89 -23.15 19.30
C SER A 153 12.04 -22.60 18.16
N PRO A 154 10.93 -21.89 18.49
CA PRO A 154 10.09 -21.28 17.47
C PRO A 154 10.78 -20.09 16.77
N GLY A 155 10.44 -19.90 15.51
CA GLY A 155 10.85 -18.77 14.69
C GLY A 155 9.85 -18.51 13.58
N ALA A 156 10.07 -17.48 12.80
CA ALA A 156 9.28 -17.17 11.61
C ALA A 156 10.14 -16.54 10.52
N LYS A 157 9.65 -16.64 9.28
CA LYS A 157 10.13 -15.89 8.14
C LYS A 157 8.99 -14.97 7.69
N ALA A 158 9.25 -13.68 7.65
CA ALA A 158 8.32 -12.69 7.15
C ALA A 158 8.83 -12.12 5.83
N ALA A 159 8.04 -12.28 4.77
CA ALA A 159 8.31 -11.66 3.48
C ALA A 159 7.64 -10.29 3.44
N ILE A 160 8.41 -9.26 3.10
CA ILE A 160 7.94 -7.88 2.98
C ILE A 160 8.30 -7.40 1.58
N GLU A 161 7.36 -6.69 0.95
CA GLU A 161 7.46 -6.15 -0.40
C GLU A 161 7.31 -4.62 -0.36
N ASP A 162 8.18 -3.91 -1.09
CA ASP A 162 8.06 -2.48 -1.36
C ASP A 162 7.98 -2.21 -2.88
N PHE A 163 8.10 -0.96 -3.30
CA PHE A 163 8.11 -0.60 -4.73
C PHE A 163 9.32 -1.15 -5.49
N SER A 164 10.41 -1.50 -4.80
CA SER A 164 11.65 -1.97 -5.41
C SER A 164 11.72 -3.48 -5.54
N GLY A 165 11.02 -4.22 -4.68
CA GLY A 165 11.03 -5.67 -4.65
C GLY A 165 10.62 -6.23 -3.29
N ASN A 166 11.06 -7.46 -3.01
CA ASN A 166 10.75 -8.15 -1.77
C ASN A 166 12.02 -8.53 -1.00
N TYR A 167 11.85 -8.68 0.32
CA TYR A 167 12.90 -9.14 1.22
C TYR A 167 12.33 -10.06 2.30
N GLU A 168 13.06 -11.13 2.64
CA GLU A 168 12.64 -12.10 3.65
C GLU A 168 13.42 -11.90 4.95
N PHE A 169 12.73 -11.55 6.01
CA PHE A 169 13.30 -11.38 7.35
C PHE A 169 13.10 -12.64 8.17
N ALA A 170 14.19 -13.17 8.75
CA ALA A 170 14.15 -14.32 9.64
C ALA A 170 14.13 -13.86 11.11
N LEU A 171 13.10 -14.25 11.85
CA LEU A 171 12.85 -13.90 13.23
C LEU A 171 13.11 -15.09 14.15
N PHE A 172 13.97 -14.90 15.14
CA PHE A 172 14.32 -15.94 16.13
C PHE A 172 14.40 -15.35 17.54
N GLY A 173 14.15 -16.19 18.55
CA GLY A 173 14.32 -15.85 19.96
C GLY A 173 13.54 -14.59 20.35
N LYS A 174 14.25 -13.55 20.83
CA LYS A 174 13.62 -12.29 21.27
C LYS A 174 12.94 -11.55 20.12
N ASP A 175 13.55 -11.53 18.94
CA ASP A 175 12.98 -10.85 17.77
C ASP A 175 11.67 -11.51 17.33
N TYR A 176 11.59 -12.84 17.39
CA TYR A 176 10.36 -13.57 17.16
C TYR A 176 9.26 -13.17 18.17
N GLN A 177 9.59 -13.14 19.47
CA GLN A 177 8.62 -12.79 20.51
C GLN A 177 8.12 -11.35 20.38
N SER A 178 9.02 -10.43 20.02
CA SER A 178 8.70 -8.99 19.94
C SER A 178 7.98 -8.58 18.67
N PHE A 179 8.40 -9.10 17.52
CA PHE A 179 7.96 -8.56 16.22
C PHE A 179 6.97 -9.44 15.46
N TYR A 180 7.00 -10.77 15.68
CA TYR A 180 6.07 -11.69 15.01
C TYR A 180 4.58 -11.30 15.16
N PRO A 181 4.08 -10.87 16.34
CA PRO A 181 2.69 -10.50 16.50
C PRO A 181 2.27 -9.26 15.68
N MET A 182 3.25 -8.44 15.27
CA MET A 182 3.05 -7.19 14.53
C MET A 182 3.15 -7.39 13.00
N LEU A 183 3.75 -8.50 12.57
CA LEU A 183 3.94 -8.83 11.16
C LEU A 183 2.82 -9.76 10.70
N LYS A 184 1.69 -9.19 10.33
CA LYS A 184 0.53 -9.94 9.81
C LYS A 184 0.46 -9.76 8.29
N PRO A 185 0.08 -10.82 7.54
CA PRO A 185 -0.13 -10.69 6.10
C PRO A 185 -1.05 -9.50 5.77
N HIS A 186 -0.69 -8.78 4.71
CA HIS A 186 -1.36 -7.58 4.19
C HIS A 186 -1.24 -6.30 5.06
N GLU A 187 -0.60 -6.34 6.22
CA GLU A 187 -0.30 -5.13 6.99
C GLU A 187 0.83 -4.33 6.33
N GLN A 188 0.66 -3.02 6.33
CA GLN A 188 1.67 -2.06 5.84
C GLN A 188 2.51 -1.62 7.04
N VAL A 189 3.79 -1.99 7.02
CA VAL A 189 4.69 -1.83 8.15
C VAL A 189 5.87 -0.92 7.85
N PHE A 190 6.31 -0.23 8.89
CA PHE A 190 7.56 0.52 8.95
C PHE A 190 8.45 -0.12 10.00
N ILE A 191 9.67 -0.46 9.63
CA ILE A 191 10.62 -1.18 10.46
C ILE A 191 11.85 -0.31 10.65
N GLU A 192 12.06 0.14 11.85
CA GLU A 192 13.33 0.76 12.24
C GLU A 192 14.32 -0.35 12.58
N GLY A 193 15.50 -0.24 12.04
CA GLY A 193 16.53 -1.25 12.24
C GLY A 193 17.93 -0.68 12.33
N GLU A 194 18.85 -1.58 12.49
CA GLU A 194 20.29 -1.29 12.53
C GLU A 194 21.06 -2.39 11.81
N VAL A 195 21.90 -1.99 10.89
CA VAL A 195 22.92 -2.87 10.32
C VAL A 195 24.13 -2.85 11.22
N GLY A 196 24.54 -4.00 11.71
CA GLY A 196 25.67 -4.12 12.64
C GLY A 196 26.20 -5.54 12.75
N PRO A 197 27.31 -5.75 13.49
CA PRO A 197 27.92 -7.07 13.64
C PRO A 197 26.96 -8.04 14.32
N ARG A 198 26.84 -9.25 13.78
CA ARG A 198 25.91 -10.30 14.27
C ARG A 198 26.18 -10.68 15.71
N TYR A 199 27.44 -10.66 16.13
CA TYR A 199 27.89 -10.94 17.49
C TYR A 199 29.14 -10.11 17.81
N ARG A 200 29.38 -9.90 19.08
CA ARG A 200 30.65 -9.27 19.53
C ARG A 200 31.74 -10.32 19.50
N LEU A 201 32.87 -9.96 18.90
CA LEU A 201 34.07 -10.78 18.93
C LEU A 201 34.72 -10.70 20.32
N SER A 202 35.31 -11.80 20.79
CA SER A 202 36.19 -11.76 21.94
C SER A 202 37.45 -10.94 21.61
N PRO A 203 38.16 -10.38 22.64
CA PRO A 203 39.43 -9.67 22.41
C PRO A 203 40.45 -10.49 21.60
N GLU A 204 40.50 -11.79 21.83
CA GLU A 204 41.38 -12.74 21.13
C GLU A 204 40.98 -12.92 19.66
N GLU A 205 39.69 -13.08 19.39
CA GLU A 205 39.17 -13.20 18.03
C GLU A 205 39.39 -11.88 17.24
N ALA A 206 39.20 -10.73 17.88
CA ALA A 206 39.47 -9.44 17.26
C ALA A 206 40.94 -9.27 16.92
N ALA A 207 41.84 -9.68 17.83
CA ALA A 207 43.29 -9.65 17.66
C ALA A 207 43.76 -10.59 16.51
N SER A 208 43.05 -11.70 16.27
CA SER A 208 43.34 -12.65 15.18
C SER A 208 42.89 -12.15 13.80
N GLY A 209 42.29 -10.93 13.70
CA GLY A 209 41.77 -10.36 12.43
C GLY A 209 40.43 -10.93 11.96
N LYS A 210 39.75 -11.74 12.79
CA LYS A 210 38.42 -12.25 12.50
C LYS A 210 37.42 -11.11 12.44
N LYS A 211 36.55 -11.09 11.44
CA LYS A 211 35.45 -10.11 11.33
C LYS A 211 34.12 -10.81 11.57
N ALA A 212 33.27 -10.22 12.43
CA ALA A 212 31.89 -10.67 12.57
C ALA A 212 31.08 -10.29 11.31
N PRO A 213 30.26 -11.18 10.77
CA PRO A 213 29.37 -10.83 9.69
C PRO A 213 28.38 -9.75 10.17
N PHE A 214 28.08 -8.80 9.30
CA PHE A 214 27.09 -7.78 9.54
C PHE A 214 25.72 -8.31 9.13
N VAL A 215 24.69 -7.88 9.83
CA VAL A 215 23.31 -8.24 9.58
C VAL A 215 22.39 -7.05 9.90
N PHE A 216 21.27 -6.98 9.22
CA PHE A 216 20.18 -6.09 9.62
C PHE A 216 19.44 -6.69 10.83
N ARG A 217 19.15 -5.85 11.82
CA ARG A 217 18.34 -6.21 13.00
C ARG A 217 17.20 -5.23 13.15
N MET A 218 16.00 -5.75 13.27
CA MET A 218 14.83 -4.94 13.63
C MET A 218 15.01 -4.38 15.05
N ARG A 219 14.65 -3.12 15.25
CA ARG A 219 14.59 -2.43 16.52
C ARG A 219 13.16 -2.14 16.93
N SER A 220 12.35 -1.73 15.99
CA SER A 220 10.91 -1.53 16.17
C SER A 220 10.15 -1.89 14.90
N VAL A 221 8.90 -2.23 15.04
CA VAL A 221 7.93 -2.41 13.96
C VAL A 221 6.71 -1.57 14.30
N SER A 222 6.23 -0.77 13.37
CA SER A 222 5.01 0.03 13.51
C SER A 222 4.19 0.00 12.24
N LEU A 223 2.91 0.36 12.33
CA LEU A 223 2.08 0.53 11.14
C LEU A 223 2.55 1.75 10.36
N LEU A 224 2.66 1.61 9.05
CA LEU A 224 3.15 2.66 8.16
C LEU A 224 2.29 3.94 8.24
N GLY A 225 0.98 3.81 8.48
CA GLY A 225 0.08 4.95 8.69
C GLY A 225 0.37 5.82 9.91
N LEU A 226 1.23 5.36 10.86
CA LEU A 226 1.61 6.12 12.04
C LEU A 226 2.95 6.87 11.88
N VAL A 227 3.68 6.62 10.80
CA VAL A 227 5.03 7.16 10.57
C VAL A 227 5.00 8.67 10.44
N GLY A 228 4.04 9.21 9.68
CA GLY A 228 3.89 10.65 9.53
C GLY A 228 3.76 11.39 10.86
N GLU A 229 2.99 10.86 11.81
CA GLU A 229 2.84 11.47 13.15
C GLU A 229 4.08 11.28 14.04
N SER A 230 4.79 10.17 13.89
CA SER A 230 5.93 9.83 14.75
C SER A 230 7.23 10.52 14.33
N LEU A 231 7.51 10.63 13.03
CA LEU A 231 8.78 11.14 12.50
C LEU A 231 8.72 12.59 12.01
N ILE A 232 7.52 13.11 11.69
CA ILE A 232 7.36 14.48 11.19
C ILE A 232 7.07 15.43 12.36
N LYS A 233 7.86 16.50 12.44
CA LYS A 233 7.69 17.58 13.42
C LYS A 233 6.66 18.59 12.95
N SER A 234 6.79 19.06 11.72
CA SER A 234 5.88 20.02 11.11
C SER A 234 5.84 19.89 9.59
N VAL A 235 4.72 20.30 9.01
CA VAL A 235 4.54 20.50 7.58
C VAL A 235 4.55 21.99 7.32
N GLU A 236 5.37 22.46 6.38
CA GLU A 236 5.45 23.84 5.97
C GLU A 236 4.87 24.03 4.57
N PHE A 237 3.85 24.85 4.43
CA PHE A 237 3.32 25.28 3.15
C PHE A 237 3.92 26.63 2.75
N THR A 238 4.66 26.65 1.66
CA THR A 238 5.20 27.88 1.06
C THR A 238 4.30 28.33 -0.07
N LEU A 239 3.77 29.55 0.00
CA LEU A 239 2.90 30.13 -1.01
C LEU A 239 3.26 31.57 -1.35
N ASP A 240 3.00 31.95 -2.60
CA ASP A 240 3.16 33.30 -3.09
C ASP A 240 1.97 34.18 -2.65
N THR A 241 2.23 35.43 -2.27
CA THR A 241 1.16 36.37 -1.88
C THR A 241 0.15 36.63 -2.99
N SER A 242 0.53 36.43 -4.26
CA SER A 242 -0.36 36.56 -5.42
C SER A 242 -1.49 35.53 -5.45
N LEU A 243 -1.33 34.39 -4.78
CA LEU A 243 -2.37 33.36 -4.64
C LEU A 243 -3.47 33.74 -3.65
N LEU A 244 -3.24 34.74 -2.79
CA LEU A 244 -4.15 35.10 -1.71
C LEU A 244 -5.39 35.85 -2.23
N ASN A 245 -6.43 35.07 -2.53
CA ASN A 245 -7.76 35.56 -2.87
C ASN A 245 -8.84 34.82 -2.07
N ALA A 246 -10.10 35.27 -2.18
CA ALA A 246 -11.20 34.68 -1.41
C ALA A 246 -11.48 33.21 -1.75
N GLY A 247 -11.28 32.83 -3.02
CA GLY A 247 -11.42 31.44 -3.48
C GLY A 247 -10.36 30.56 -2.86
N PHE A 248 -9.08 30.89 -3.03
CA PHE A 248 -7.96 30.17 -2.43
C PHE A 248 -8.12 29.98 -0.91
N ARG A 249 -8.55 31.05 -0.19
CA ARG A 249 -8.79 30.94 1.24
C ARG A 249 -9.84 29.89 1.59
N LYS A 250 -10.92 29.82 0.80
CA LYS A 250 -11.99 28.83 1.01
C LYS A 250 -11.46 27.40 0.78
N ASP A 251 -10.74 27.20 -0.31
CA ASP A 251 -10.20 25.89 -0.70
C ASP A 251 -9.14 25.42 0.31
N LEU A 252 -8.23 26.30 0.74
CA LEU A 252 -7.25 26.02 1.79
C LEU A 252 -7.93 25.61 3.11
N ILE A 253 -8.97 26.32 3.54
CA ILE A 253 -9.68 25.98 4.79
C ILE A 253 -10.40 24.62 4.64
N SER A 254 -10.97 24.33 3.48
CA SER A 254 -11.61 23.04 3.19
C SER A 254 -10.62 21.89 3.28
N MET A 255 -9.49 22.01 2.60
CA MET A 255 -8.39 21.06 2.64
C MET A 255 -7.87 20.83 4.07
N LEU A 256 -7.63 21.90 4.85
CA LEU A 256 -7.14 21.78 6.22
C LEU A 256 -8.16 21.14 7.19
N LYS A 257 -9.45 21.18 6.88
CA LYS A 257 -10.49 20.47 7.65
C LYS A 257 -10.55 18.98 7.28
N GLU A 258 -10.39 18.66 6.02
CA GLU A 258 -10.41 17.31 5.49
C GLU A 258 -9.20 16.51 5.99
N TYR A 259 -8.02 17.08 5.90
CA TYR A 259 -6.77 16.45 6.35
C TYR A 259 -6.38 16.83 7.79
N LYS A 260 -7.35 16.94 8.68
CA LYS A 260 -7.10 17.20 10.10
C LYS A 260 -6.29 16.07 10.73
N GLY A 261 -5.25 16.43 11.51
CA GLY A 261 -4.37 15.48 12.21
C GLY A 261 -3.62 16.16 13.36
N ASN A 262 -2.48 15.58 13.74
CA ASN A 262 -1.70 16.00 14.90
C ASN A 262 -0.38 16.70 14.54
N THR A 263 0.01 16.71 13.26
CA THR A 263 1.26 17.34 12.82
C THR A 263 1.07 18.86 12.76
N ARG A 264 2.06 19.58 13.30
CA ARG A 264 2.07 21.05 13.30
C ARG A 264 2.11 21.60 11.87
N LEU A 265 1.29 22.62 11.60
CA LEU A 265 1.27 23.32 10.32
C LEU A 265 2.01 24.67 10.44
N GLU A 266 2.98 24.86 9.56
CA GLU A 266 3.68 26.11 9.33
C GLU A 266 3.34 26.66 7.94
N ILE A 267 3.24 27.98 7.81
CA ILE A 267 2.93 28.63 6.55
C ILE A 267 3.99 29.69 6.29
N ARG A 268 4.64 29.62 5.14
CA ARG A 268 5.60 30.61 4.65
C ARG A 268 4.99 31.37 3.48
N LEU A 269 4.78 32.67 3.70
CA LEU A 269 4.37 33.58 2.64
C LEU A 269 5.62 34.17 1.96
N LEU A 270 5.62 34.14 0.64
CA LEU A 270 6.63 34.78 -0.19
C LEU A 270 5.98 35.91 -0.99
N ASP A 271 6.49 37.12 -0.84
CA ASP A 271 6.16 38.21 -1.75
C ASP A 271 7.32 38.37 -2.76
N LYS A 272 7.10 37.88 -3.98
CA LYS A 272 8.09 37.98 -5.04
C LYS A 272 8.39 39.42 -5.48
N SER A 273 7.44 40.33 -5.28
CA SER A 273 7.59 41.73 -5.69
C SER A 273 8.51 42.50 -4.77
N SER A 274 8.42 42.26 -3.47
CA SER A 274 9.22 42.95 -2.44
C SER A 274 10.38 42.12 -1.89
N GLY A 275 10.40 40.82 -2.18
CA GLY A 275 11.38 39.86 -1.66
C GLY A 275 11.17 39.50 -0.18
N TYR A 276 10.11 39.96 0.45
CA TYR A 276 9.81 39.63 1.85
C TYR A 276 9.32 38.21 2.02
N LYS A 277 9.73 37.61 3.15
CA LYS A 277 9.31 36.28 3.60
C LYS A 277 8.75 36.39 5.00
N ILE A 278 7.55 35.84 5.20
CA ILE A 278 6.88 35.84 6.50
C ILE A 278 6.51 34.41 6.86
N ASN A 279 6.97 33.93 8.01
CA ASN A 279 6.67 32.62 8.51
C ASN A 279 5.62 32.69 9.62
N PHE A 280 4.61 31.86 9.55
CA PHE A 280 3.58 31.69 10.57
C PHE A 280 3.52 30.23 11.01
N PHE A 281 3.08 29.99 12.22
CA PHE A 281 2.60 28.70 12.63
C PHE A 281 1.09 28.76 12.92
N SER A 282 0.36 27.74 12.50
CA SER A 282 -1.06 27.67 12.76
C SER A 282 -1.31 27.27 14.21
N LYS A 283 -2.09 28.10 14.95
CA LYS A 283 -2.60 27.77 16.28
C LYS A 283 -3.92 26.99 16.22
N LYS A 284 -4.63 27.07 15.10
CA LYS A 284 -5.99 26.54 14.96
C LYS A 284 -6.03 25.22 14.21
N PHE A 285 -5.14 25.05 13.25
CA PHE A 285 -5.10 23.87 12.40
C PHE A 285 -3.83 23.09 12.63
N SER A 286 -3.97 21.79 12.77
CA SER A 286 -2.95 20.78 12.63
C SER A 286 -3.40 19.78 11.57
N VAL A 287 -2.47 19.16 10.88
CA VAL A 287 -2.72 18.34 9.69
C VAL A 287 -2.24 16.90 9.87
N ARG A 288 -2.83 16.00 9.12
CA ARG A 288 -2.30 14.67 8.91
C ARG A 288 -1.33 14.74 7.73
N ALA A 289 -0.03 14.59 8.01
CA ALA A 289 1.00 14.54 6.98
C ALA A 289 0.83 13.25 6.18
N CYS A 290 0.33 13.35 4.96
CA CYS A 290 0.13 12.24 4.04
C CYS A 290 0.23 12.73 2.59
N GLN A 291 0.44 11.81 1.66
CA GLN A 291 0.62 12.13 0.24
C GLN A 291 -0.57 12.93 -0.31
N ASP A 292 -1.80 12.51 -0.02
CA ASP A 292 -3.01 13.18 -0.52
C ASP A 292 -3.08 14.67 -0.13
N LEU A 293 -2.67 15.01 1.12
CA LEU A 293 -2.56 16.41 1.56
C LEU A 293 -1.53 17.19 0.75
N PHE A 294 -0.40 16.56 0.45
CA PHE A 294 0.69 17.22 -0.29
C PHE A 294 0.30 17.46 -1.74
N ASP A 295 -0.29 16.48 -2.40
CA ASP A 295 -0.79 16.58 -3.76
C ASP A 295 -1.87 17.68 -3.89
N GLU A 296 -2.78 17.75 -2.92
CA GLU A 296 -3.81 18.79 -2.88
C GLU A 296 -3.22 20.18 -2.64
N ALA A 297 -2.23 20.30 -1.74
CA ALA A 297 -1.54 21.56 -1.49
C ALA A 297 -0.78 22.04 -2.73
N GLU A 298 -0.11 21.14 -3.45
CA GLU A 298 0.59 21.43 -4.71
C GLU A 298 -0.40 21.84 -5.82
N ARG A 299 -1.57 21.19 -5.90
CA ARG A 299 -2.65 21.56 -6.83
C ARG A 299 -3.17 22.97 -6.58
N LEU A 300 -3.19 23.40 -5.33
CA LEU A 300 -3.53 24.79 -4.97
C LEU A 300 -2.38 25.78 -5.23
N GLY A 301 -1.23 25.33 -5.75
CA GLY A 301 -0.08 26.15 -6.08
C GLY A 301 0.86 26.43 -4.90
N MET A 302 0.76 25.64 -3.84
CA MET A 302 1.68 25.70 -2.69
C MET A 302 2.84 24.74 -2.89
N ARG A 303 4.01 25.11 -2.38
CA ARG A 303 5.11 24.17 -2.20
C ARG A 303 5.05 23.59 -0.80
N VAL A 304 5.26 22.28 -0.68
CA VAL A 304 5.24 21.56 0.58
C VAL A 304 6.67 21.18 0.98
N ASP A 305 7.05 21.55 2.19
CA ASP A 305 8.30 21.12 2.82
C ASP A 305 7.96 20.42 4.15
N VAL A 306 8.63 19.31 4.45
CA VAL A 306 8.40 18.54 5.68
C VAL A 306 9.63 18.60 6.55
N ILE A 307 9.42 18.93 7.83
CA ILE A 307 10.46 19.07 8.84
C ILE A 307 10.40 17.86 9.76
N ASP A 308 11.50 17.11 9.85
CA ASP A 308 11.64 15.91 10.66
C ASP A 308 11.86 16.25 12.14
N LYS A 309 11.56 15.28 13.03
CA LYS A 309 11.85 15.38 14.47
C LYS A 309 13.30 15.21 14.79
#